data_7f059590324ae9ccea5ec7b00931ab44
#
_entry.id   7f059590324ae9ccea5ec7b00931ab44
#
_cell.length_a   1.000
_cell.length_b   1.000
_cell.length_c   1.000
_cell.angle_alpha   90.00
_cell.angle_beta   90.00
_cell.angle_gamma   90.00
#
_symmetry.space_group_name_H-M   'P 1'
#
loop_
_entity.id
_entity.type
_entity.pdbx_description
1 polymer ?
#
loop_
_entity_poly.entity_id
_entity_poly.type
_entity_poly.pdbx_seq_one_letter_code
_entity_poly.pdbx_strand_id
1 'polypeptide(L)'
;EEQSGHIQAIGFTLYLEMLDRAVNAIRKGAKPDLDAALNAGIDVNLHLPALIPDDYLPDVNMRLTLYKRLSNCETKQHLHELQVEMIDRFGLLPDPVKTLFQLAELRQIGEQIGLKKIEAGPNGGRLQFTANTVVEPITIVKMVQDNPAIFRLQNNDQLSFTMAMETAEQRFGLVNEILQKLLTEA
;
A
#
# COMPACT_ATOMS: atom_id res chain seq x y z
N GLU A 1 14.58 7.94 -21.53
CA GLU A 1 13.93 6.60 -21.63
C GLU A 1 14.22 5.68 -20.42
N GLU A 2 15.31 5.91 -19.66
CA GLU A 2 15.63 5.08 -18.47
C GLU A 2 14.79 5.40 -17.23
N GLN A 3 14.15 6.55 -17.13
CA GLN A 3 13.37 6.95 -15.94
C GLN A 3 11.98 6.28 -15.84
N SER A 4 11.39 5.86 -16.94
CA SER A 4 10.06 5.22 -16.92
C SER A 4 10.08 3.80 -16.35
N GLY A 5 11.20 3.07 -16.45
CA GLY A 5 11.37 1.75 -15.87
C GLY A 5 11.48 1.74 -14.33
N HIS A 6 12.08 2.77 -13.75
CA HIS A 6 12.19 2.91 -12.28
C HIS A 6 10.86 3.28 -11.61
N ILE A 7 9.99 4.02 -12.28
CA ILE A 7 8.65 4.37 -11.77
C ILE A 7 7.77 3.13 -11.62
N GLN A 8 7.87 2.17 -12.52
CA GLN A 8 7.15 0.88 -12.42
C GLN A 8 7.68 -0.02 -11.30
N ALA A 9 8.98 0.08 -10.98
CA ALA A 9 9.62 -0.78 -9.98
C ALA A 9 9.41 -0.31 -8.52
N ILE A 10 9.23 0.99 -8.30
CA ILE A 10 9.17 1.60 -6.95
C ILE A 10 7.72 1.79 -6.46
N GLY A 11 6.74 1.66 -7.33
CA GLY A 11 5.35 2.02 -7.02
C GLY A 11 5.13 3.54 -7.04
N PHE A 12 4.08 3.96 -7.71
CA PHE A 12 3.84 5.39 -7.98
C PHE A 12 3.64 6.23 -6.69
N THR A 13 3.07 5.63 -5.64
CA THR A 13 2.84 6.29 -4.35
C THR A 13 4.16 6.66 -3.68
N LEU A 14 5.11 5.73 -3.64
CA LEU A 14 6.44 5.97 -3.06
C LEU A 14 7.22 7.02 -3.85
N TYR A 15 7.11 7.00 -5.19
CA TYR A 15 7.73 8.02 -6.04
C TYR A 15 7.21 9.43 -5.73
N LEU A 16 5.90 9.59 -5.55
CA LEU A 16 5.30 10.89 -5.21
C LEU A 16 5.70 11.36 -3.81
N GLU A 17 5.75 10.47 -2.84
CA GLU A 17 6.23 10.79 -1.49
C GLU A 17 7.70 11.24 -1.51
N MET A 18 8.55 10.55 -2.27
CA MET A 18 9.95 10.93 -2.47
C MET A 18 10.06 12.31 -3.13
N LEU A 19 9.24 12.58 -4.15
CA LEU A 19 9.24 13.85 -4.86
C LEU A 19 8.78 15.01 -3.95
N ASP A 20 7.69 14.85 -3.18
CA ASP A 20 7.19 15.88 -2.27
C ASP A 20 8.20 16.19 -1.15
N ARG A 21 8.84 15.15 -0.59
CA ARG A 21 9.91 15.33 0.42
C ARG A 21 11.14 15.98 -0.16
N ALA A 22 11.57 15.60 -1.37
CA ALA A 22 12.70 16.23 -2.04
C ALA A 22 12.43 17.71 -2.30
N VAL A 23 11.25 18.07 -2.80
CA VAL A 23 10.82 19.45 -3.03
C VAL A 23 10.76 20.23 -1.71
N ASN A 24 10.19 19.65 -0.65
CA ASN A 24 10.11 20.30 0.66
C ASN A 24 11.48 20.48 1.33
N ALA A 25 12.40 19.53 1.17
CA ALA A 25 13.77 19.64 1.64
C ALA A 25 14.54 20.76 0.91
N ILE A 26 14.41 20.81 -0.43
CA ILE A 26 15.02 21.88 -1.24
C ILE A 26 14.45 23.25 -0.87
N ARG A 27 13.14 23.37 -0.67
CA ARG A 27 12.50 24.63 -0.21
C ARG A 27 12.99 25.10 1.16
N LYS A 28 13.37 24.18 2.03
CA LYS A 28 13.95 24.46 3.36
C LYS A 28 15.48 24.60 3.34
N GLY A 29 16.11 24.54 2.16
CA GLY A 29 17.57 24.66 2.02
C GLY A 29 18.36 23.45 2.54
N ALA A 30 17.69 22.32 2.77
CA ALA A 30 18.32 21.07 3.20
C ALA A 30 18.58 20.14 2.01
N LYS A 31 19.62 19.31 2.10
CA LYS A 31 19.80 18.22 1.14
C LYS A 31 18.71 17.16 1.35
N PRO A 32 18.02 16.70 0.29
CA PRO A 32 17.04 15.63 0.41
C PRO A 32 17.70 14.35 0.93
N ASP A 33 17.23 13.84 2.04
CA ASP A 33 17.59 12.50 2.52
C ASP A 33 16.66 11.49 1.86
N LEU A 34 17.11 10.91 0.75
CA LEU A 34 16.36 9.92 -0.02
C LEU A 34 16.26 8.58 0.71
N ASP A 35 17.24 8.25 1.55
CA ASP A 35 17.23 7.01 2.33
C ASP A 35 16.20 7.08 3.47
N ALA A 36 16.05 8.25 4.12
CA ALA A 36 14.97 8.47 5.08
C ALA A 36 13.58 8.49 4.41
N ALA A 37 13.48 8.94 3.16
CA ALA A 37 12.26 8.88 2.39
C ALA A 37 11.84 7.45 2.01
N LEU A 38 12.81 6.58 1.69
CA LEU A 38 12.59 5.17 1.40
C LEU A 38 12.17 4.37 2.64
N ASN A 39 12.56 4.82 3.83
CA ASN A 39 12.31 4.13 5.10
C ASN A 39 11.07 4.66 5.86
N ALA A 40 10.41 5.70 5.38
CA ALA A 40 9.27 6.31 6.04
C ALA A 40 7.95 5.90 5.38
N GLY A 41 7.34 4.87 5.92
CA GLY A 41 6.05 4.34 5.50
C GLY A 41 6.12 2.86 5.14
N ILE A 42 4.95 2.27 5.03
CA ILE A 42 4.79 0.87 4.63
C ILE A 42 4.79 0.76 3.10
N ASP A 43 5.57 -0.18 2.57
CA ASP A 43 5.55 -0.56 1.14
C ASP A 43 4.42 -1.55 0.87
N VAL A 44 3.42 -1.14 0.06
CA VAL A 44 2.28 -1.99 -0.32
C VAL A 44 2.31 -2.24 -1.81
N ASN A 45 2.50 -3.49 -2.22
CA ASN A 45 2.54 -3.89 -3.62
C ASN A 45 1.69 -5.13 -3.87
N LEU A 46 0.58 -4.97 -4.58
CA LEU A 46 -0.27 -6.06 -5.00
C LEU A 46 0.01 -6.54 -6.43
N HIS A 47 1.03 -6.00 -7.10
CA HIS A 47 1.32 -6.26 -8.52
C HIS A 47 0.10 -6.03 -9.43
N LEU A 48 -0.61 -4.93 -9.18
CA LEU A 48 -1.79 -4.48 -9.94
C LEU A 48 -1.55 -3.06 -10.45
N PRO A 49 -2.13 -2.69 -11.61
CA PRO A 49 -2.11 -1.31 -12.06
C PRO A 49 -2.81 -0.40 -11.04
N ALA A 50 -2.08 0.60 -10.53
CA ALA A 50 -2.57 1.55 -9.53
C ALA A 50 -2.16 2.95 -9.94
N LEU A 51 -3.00 3.62 -10.73
CA LEU A 51 -2.74 4.95 -11.27
C LEU A 51 -4.06 5.67 -11.61
N ILE A 52 -4.00 6.98 -11.74
CA ILE A 52 -5.10 7.78 -12.30
C ILE A 52 -4.82 7.90 -13.81
N PRO A 53 -5.60 7.23 -14.67
CA PRO A 53 -5.39 7.27 -16.11
C PRO A 53 -5.58 8.68 -16.69
N ASP A 54 -4.87 9.00 -17.75
CA ASP A 54 -4.96 10.31 -18.44
C ASP A 54 -6.26 10.47 -19.25
N ASP A 55 -6.85 9.39 -19.68
CA ASP A 55 -8.18 9.39 -20.30
C ASP A 55 -9.31 9.64 -19.28
N TYR A 56 -9.12 9.21 -18.02
CA TYR A 56 -10.06 9.51 -16.93
C TYR A 56 -9.89 10.96 -16.43
N LEU A 57 -8.67 11.43 -16.25
CA LEU A 57 -8.36 12.79 -15.80
C LEU A 57 -7.17 13.36 -16.56
N PRO A 58 -7.42 14.11 -17.67
CA PRO A 58 -6.35 14.62 -18.56
C PRO A 58 -5.41 15.63 -17.88
N ASP A 59 -5.92 16.43 -16.91
CA ASP A 59 -5.12 17.47 -16.26
C ASP A 59 -4.08 16.88 -15.32
N VAL A 60 -2.79 17.04 -15.66
CA VAL A 60 -1.65 16.54 -14.88
C VAL A 60 -1.60 17.13 -13.47
N ASN A 61 -1.87 18.45 -13.32
CA ASN A 61 -1.82 19.12 -12.03
C ASN A 61 -2.93 18.61 -11.10
N MET A 62 -4.10 18.35 -11.67
CA MET A 62 -5.21 17.76 -10.93
C MET A 62 -4.87 16.34 -10.47
N ARG A 63 -4.29 15.50 -11.36
CA ARG A 63 -3.83 14.16 -10.97
C ARG A 63 -2.82 14.22 -9.82
N LEU A 64 -1.80 15.08 -9.90
CA LEU A 64 -0.81 15.26 -8.83
C LEU A 64 -1.46 15.70 -7.52
N THR A 65 -2.44 16.61 -7.59
CA THR A 65 -3.19 17.05 -6.41
C THR A 65 -3.97 15.91 -5.77
N LEU A 66 -4.63 15.06 -6.57
CA LEU A 66 -5.38 13.91 -6.08
C LEU A 66 -4.46 12.83 -5.48
N TYR A 67 -3.32 12.55 -6.09
CA TYR A 67 -2.32 11.66 -5.50
C TYR A 67 -1.83 12.15 -4.15
N LYS A 68 -1.55 13.45 -4.03
CA LYS A 68 -1.14 14.07 -2.76
C LYS A 68 -2.25 13.98 -1.71
N ARG A 69 -3.49 14.23 -2.10
CA ARG A 69 -4.65 14.10 -1.19
C ARG A 69 -4.83 12.66 -0.73
N LEU A 70 -4.71 11.70 -1.65
CA LEU A 70 -4.82 10.28 -1.34
C LEU A 70 -3.72 9.81 -0.37
N SER A 71 -2.48 10.25 -0.58
CA SER A 71 -1.36 9.90 0.32
C SER A 71 -1.48 10.53 1.71
N ASN A 72 -2.23 11.64 1.82
CA ASN A 72 -2.50 12.32 3.09
C ASN A 72 -3.79 11.85 3.79
N CYS A 73 -4.51 10.88 3.23
CA CYS A 73 -5.67 10.30 3.90
C CYS A 73 -5.22 9.41 5.05
N GLU A 74 -5.41 9.87 6.28
CA GLU A 74 -5.01 9.15 7.50
C GLU A 74 -6.08 8.15 7.99
N THR A 75 -7.33 8.31 7.55
CA THR A 75 -8.44 7.48 8.00
C THR A 75 -9.23 6.89 6.84
N LYS A 76 -9.89 5.76 7.09
CA LYS A 76 -10.81 5.15 6.12
C LYS A 76 -11.94 6.10 5.71
N GLN A 77 -12.39 6.95 6.62
CA GLN A 77 -13.40 7.97 6.33
C GLN A 77 -12.88 9.00 5.33
N HIS A 78 -11.66 9.52 5.50
CA HIS A 78 -11.05 10.45 4.55
C HIS A 78 -10.88 9.83 3.15
N LEU A 79 -10.52 8.53 3.09
CA LEU A 79 -10.46 7.81 1.81
C LEU A 79 -11.84 7.74 1.15
N HIS A 80 -12.88 7.43 1.91
CA HIS A 80 -14.24 7.35 1.41
C HIS A 80 -14.76 8.71 0.91
N GLU A 81 -14.54 9.77 1.66
CA GLU A 81 -14.92 11.14 1.28
C GLU A 81 -14.23 11.57 -0.02
N LEU A 82 -12.92 11.28 -0.16
CA LEU A 82 -12.17 11.55 -1.39
C LEU A 82 -12.70 10.72 -2.56
N GLN A 83 -13.05 9.46 -2.32
CA GLN A 83 -13.62 8.58 -3.34
C GLN A 83 -14.98 9.09 -3.84
N VAL A 84 -15.86 9.50 -2.94
CA VAL A 84 -17.17 10.10 -3.28
C VAL A 84 -16.96 11.39 -4.09
N GLU A 85 -16.09 12.30 -3.64
CA GLU A 85 -15.78 13.52 -4.37
C GLU A 85 -15.28 13.24 -5.79
N MET A 86 -14.41 12.24 -5.95
CA MET A 86 -13.89 11.89 -7.28
C MET A 86 -15.00 11.36 -8.19
N ILE A 87 -15.89 10.53 -7.67
CA ILE A 87 -17.05 10.00 -8.42
C ILE A 87 -17.99 11.14 -8.84
N ASP A 88 -18.29 12.06 -7.93
CA ASP A 88 -19.19 13.20 -8.20
C ASP A 88 -18.62 14.14 -9.25
N ARG A 89 -17.30 14.35 -9.27
CA ARG A 89 -16.65 15.32 -10.16
C ARG A 89 -16.24 14.73 -11.51
N PHE A 90 -15.81 13.49 -11.53
CA PHE A 90 -15.15 12.87 -12.68
C PHE A 90 -15.84 11.61 -13.19
N GLY A 91 -16.90 11.16 -12.50
CA GLY A 91 -17.62 9.92 -12.83
C GLY A 91 -17.04 8.67 -12.17
N LEU A 92 -17.54 7.52 -12.61
CA LEU A 92 -17.17 6.23 -12.00
C LEU A 92 -15.65 5.99 -12.06
N LEU A 93 -15.11 5.52 -10.95
CA LEU A 93 -13.67 5.23 -10.85
C LEU A 93 -13.27 4.05 -11.75
N PRO A 94 -12.27 4.23 -12.63
CA PRO A 94 -11.65 3.10 -13.33
C PRO A 94 -10.96 2.13 -12.37
N ASP A 95 -10.76 0.88 -12.78
CA ASP A 95 -10.14 -0.13 -11.92
C ASP A 95 -8.75 0.24 -11.39
N PRO A 96 -7.85 0.88 -12.17
CA PRO A 96 -6.57 1.35 -11.62
C PRO A 96 -6.72 2.38 -10.49
N VAL A 97 -7.76 3.23 -10.53
CA VAL A 97 -8.05 4.19 -9.46
C VAL A 97 -8.65 3.50 -8.25
N LYS A 98 -9.55 2.51 -8.43
CA LYS A 98 -10.03 1.68 -7.32
C LYS A 98 -8.88 0.99 -6.61
N THR A 99 -7.92 0.45 -7.38
CA THR A 99 -6.70 -0.17 -6.83
C THR A 99 -5.90 0.82 -5.98
N LEU A 100 -5.76 2.09 -6.38
CA LEU A 100 -5.09 3.11 -5.56
C LEU A 100 -5.75 3.27 -4.18
N PHE A 101 -7.08 3.34 -4.11
CA PHE A 101 -7.82 3.41 -2.85
C PHE A 101 -7.63 2.16 -2.00
N GLN A 102 -7.66 0.99 -2.62
CA GLN A 102 -7.42 -0.29 -1.96
C GLN A 102 -6.01 -0.38 -1.36
N LEU A 103 -4.99 0.05 -2.10
CA LEU A 103 -3.61 0.11 -1.58
C LEU A 103 -3.49 1.09 -0.41
N ALA A 104 -4.16 2.25 -0.47
CA ALA A 104 -4.17 3.21 0.62
C ALA A 104 -4.88 2.64 1.87
N GLU A 105 -5.96 1.89 1.71
CA GLU A 105 -6.65 1.20 2.82
C GLU A 105 -5.74 0.15 3.47
N LEU A 106 -5.08 -0.72 2.67
CA LEU A 106 -4.14 -1.71 3.19
C LEU A 106 -2.95 -1.07 3.91
N ARG A 107 -2.47 0.07 3.40
CA ARG A 107 -1.42 0.85 4.03
C ARG A 107 -1.82 1.31 5.42
N GLN A 108 -3.01 1.90 5.59
CA GLN A 108 -3.51 2.35 6.88
C GLN A 108 -3.60 1.21 7.90
N ILE A 109 -4.10 0.05 7.47
CA ILE A 109 -4.18 -1.13 8.35
C ILE A 109 -2.78 -1.65 8.69
N GLY A 110 -1.91 -1.73 7.69
CA GLY A 110 -0.53 -2.20 7.88
C GLY A 110 0.28 -1.29 8.81
N GLU A 111 0.07 0.04 8.76
CA GLU A 111 0.67 1.00 9.68
C GLU A 111 0.18 0.78 11.12
N GLN A 112 -1.11 0.52 11.32
CA GLN A 112 -1.67 0.20 12.65
C GLN A 112 -1.09 -1.10 13.23
N ILE A 113 -0.86 -2.10 12.39
CA ILE A 113 -0.27 -3.39 12.78
C ILE A 113 1.24 -3.24 13.06
N GLY A 114 1.90 -2.26 12.47
CA GLY A 114 3.35 -2.11 12.51
C GLY A 114 4.03 -3.00 11.47
N LEU A 115 3.51 -3.02 10.25
CA LEU A 115 4.15 -3.66 9.10
C LEU A 115 5.13 -2.70 8.41
N LYS A 116 6.17 -3.28 7.81
CA LYS A 116 7.11 -2.60 6.94
C LYS A 116 6.77 -2.81 5.46
N LYS A 117 6.24 -3.99 5.13
CA LYS A 117 5.92 -4.37 3.75
C LYS A 117 4.73 -5.30 3.69
N ILE A 118 3.87 -5.05 2.68
CA ILE A 118 2.80 -5.93 2.22
C ILE A 118 3.04 -6.20 0.74
N GLU A 119 3.25 -7.45 0.37
CA GLU A 119 3.42 -7.84 -1.02
C GLU A 119 2.55 -9.06 -1.33
N ALA A 120 1.76 -9.00 -2.41
CA ALA A 120 0.94 -10.12 -2.83
C ALA A 120 0.82 -10.20 -4.35
N GLY A 121 0.95 -11.42 -4.86
CA GLY A 121 0.80 -11.78 -6.26
C GLY A 121 -0.30 -12.82 -6.46
N PRO A 122 -0.43 -13.39 -7.67
CA PRO A 122 -1.53 -14.32 -7.98
C PRO A 122 -1.50 -15.63 -7.18
N ASN A 123 -0.33 -16.03 -6.64
CA ASN A 123 -0.16 -17.33 -5.98
C ASN A 123 0.10 -17.23 -4.47
N GLY A 124 0.09 -16.02 -3.91
CA GLY A 124 0.39 -15.77 -2.50
C GLY A 124 1.07 -14.44 -2.27
N GLY A 125 1.59 -14.25 -1.06
CA GLY A 125 2.24 -13.02 -0.68
C GLY A 125 3.07 -13.15 0.58
N ARG A 126 3.51 -11.99 1.07
CA ARG A 126 4.29 -11.87 2.31
C ARG A 126 4.01 -10.56 3.02
N LEU A 127 4.01 -10.64 4.33
CA LEU A 127 3.94 -9.50 5.23
C LEU A 127 5.27 -9.43 5.99
N GLN A 128 5.86 -8.25 6.05
CA GLN A 128 7.09 -8.02 6.84
C GLN A 128 6.76 -7.10 8.01
N PHE A 129 7.04 -7.56 9.21
CA PHE A 129 6.78 -6.83 10.45
C PHE A 129 7.95 -5.91 10.80
N THR A 130 7.65 -4.81 11.47
CA THR A 130 8.66 -3.97 12.12
C THR A 130 8.97 -4.51 13.52
N ALA A 131 10.06 -4.02 14.12
CA ALA A 131 10.37 -4.33 15.52
C ALA A 131 9.30 -3.81 16.51
N ASN A 132 8.48 -2.85 16.08
CA ASN A 132 7.44 -2.20 16.90
C ASN A 132 6.03 -2.69 16.53
N THR A 133 5.90 -3.86 15.90
CA THR A 133 4.58 -4.42 15.60
C THR A 133 3.76 -4.64 16.87
N VAL A 134 2.45 -4.38 16.77
CA VAL A 134 1.51 -4.65 17.89
C VAL A 134 1.06 -6.11 17.94
N VAL A 135 1.37 -6.90 16.91
CA VAL A 135 0.97 -8.31 16.83
C VAL A 135 1.81 -9.14 17.77
N GLU A 136 1.15 -9.85 18.67
CA GLU A 136 1.83 -10.79 19.55
C GLU A 136 2.40 -11.98 18.77
N PRO A 137 3.65 -12.42 19.03
CA PRO A 137 4.27 -13.55 18.34
C PRO A 137 3.44 -14.83 18.38
N ILE A 138 2.68 -15.05 19.46
CA ILE A 138 1.82 -16.21 19.61
C ILE A 138 0.68 -16.25 18.58
N THR A 139 0.16 -15.11 18.18
CA THR A 139 -0.86 -15.00 17.11
C THR A 139 -0.33 -15.52 15.79
N ILE A 140 0.89 -15.10 15.42
CA ILE A 140 1.54 -15.58 14.18
C ILE A 140 1.81 -17.08 14.25
N VAL A 141 2.30 -17.57 15.41
CA VAL A 141 2.56 -19.00 15.61
C VAL A 141 1.27 -19.82 15.47
N LYS A 142 0.17 -19.38 16.07
CA LYS A 142 -1.14 -20.04 15.93
C LYS A 142 -1.61 -20.07 14.47
N MET A 143 -1.52 -18.95 13.75
CA MET A 143 -1.88 -18.90 12.32
C MET A 143 -1.12 -19.94 11.49
N VAL A 144 0.19 -20.08 11.75
CA VAL A 144 1.03 -21.07 11.06
C VAL A 144 0.68 -22.50 11.47
N GLN A 145 0.41 -22.74 12.75
CA GLN A 145 0.04 -24.08 13.27
C GLN A 145 -1.32 -24.54 12.76
N ASP A 146 -2.31 -23.63 12.73
CA ASP A 146 -3.68 -23.93 12.30
C ASP A 146 -3.76 -24.19 10.78
N ASN A 147 -2.92 -23.52 10.01
CA ASN A 147 -2.92 -23.61 8.55
C ASN A 147 -1.50 -23.68 7.95
N PRO A 148 -0.74 -24.76 8.23
CA PRO A 148 0.67 -24.87 7.83
C PRO A 148 0.88 -25.01 6.33
N ALA A 149 -0.18 -25.35 5.56
CA ALA A 149 -0.15 -25.39 4.10
C ALA A 149 -0.24 -23.97 3.50
N ILE A 150 -0.84 -23.03 4.22
CA ILE A 150 -1.06 -21.65 3.78
C ILE A 150 0.03 -20.75 4.31
N PHE A 151 0.28 -20.74 5.61
CA PHE A 151 1.15 -19.79 6.27
C PHE A 151 2.50 -20.38 6.64
N ARG A 152 3.56 -19.56 6.48
CA ARG A 152 4.93 -19.90 6.89
C ARG A 152 5.61 -18.67 7.46
N LEU A 153 6.22 -18.81 8.63
CA LEU A 153 7.10 -17.78 9.19
C LEU A 153 8.51 -17.92 8.60
N GLN A 154 9.06 -16.83 8.10
CA GLN A 154 10.42 -16.73 7.58
C GLN A 154 11.17 -15.60 8.30
N ASN A 155 12.45 -15.83 8.59
CA ASN A 155 13.36 -14.83 9.17
C ASN A 155 12.85 -14.10 10.43
N ASN A 156 12.01 -14.70 11.25
CA ASN A 156 11.41 -14.17 12.49
C ASN A 156 10.53 -12.89 12.33
N ASP A 157 10.57 -12.21 11.19
CA ASP A 157 9.85 -10.97 10.93
C ASP A 157 8.98 -11.01 9.67
N GLN A 158 8.92 -12.15 8.98
CA GLN A 158 8.18 -12.27 7.72
C GLN A 158 7.19 -13.44 7.77
N LEU A 159 5.91 -13.13 7.61
CA LEU A 159 4.85 -14.10 7.39
C LEU A 159 4.57 -14.22 5.90
N SER A 160 4.86 -15.38 5.32
CA SER A 160 4.51 -15.72 3.93
C SER A 160 3.23 -16.52 3.90
N PHE A 161 2.43 -16.33 2.85
CA PHE A 161 1.21 -17.11 2.63
C PHE A 161 1.10 -17.53 1.16
N THR A 162 0.55 -18.73 0.95
CA THR A 162 0.33 -19.32 -0.38
C THR A 162 -1.16 -19.53 -0.59
N MET A 163 -1.77 -18.72 -1.45
CA MET A 163 -3.20 -18.74 -1.77
C MET A 163 -3.40 -18.31 -3.22
N ALA A 164 -4.35 -18.93 -3.93
CA ALA A 164 -4.71 -18.49 -5.27
C ALA A 164 -5.50 -17.16 -5.20
N MET A 165 -4.97 -16.12 -5.85
CA MET A 165 -5.51 -14.76 -5.86
C MET A 165 -5.36 -14.17 -7.26
N GLU A 166 -6.03 -14.74 -8.23
CA GLU A 166 -5.83 -14.40 -9.66
C GLU A 166 -6.37 -13.02 -9.98
N THR A 167 -7.53 -12.65 -9.42
CA THR A 167 -8.16 -11.35 -9.68
C THR A 167 -7.70 -10.28 -8.68
N ALA A 168 -7.86 -9.02 -9.06
CA ALA A 168 -7.58 -7.86 -8.19
C ALA A 168 -8.44 -7.90 -6.91
N GLU A 169 -9.71 -8.24 -7.05
CA GLU A 169 -10.66 -8.33 -5.94
C GLU A 169 -10.29 -9.44 -4.95
N GLN A 170 -9.93 -10.63 -5.46
CA GLN A 170 -9.47 -11.73 -4.62
C GLN A 170 -8.19 -11.35 -3.88
N ARG A 171 -7.24 -10.71 -4.56
CA ARG A 171 -5.96 -10.32 -3.99
C ARG A 171 -6.12 -9.30 -2.88
N PHE A 172 -6.91 -8.24 -3.12
CA PHE A 172 -7.23 -7.26 -2.11
C PHE A 172 -8.02 -7.88 -0.94
N GLY A 173 -9.08 -8.64 -1.24
CA GLY A 173 -9.96 -9.24 -0.24
C GLY A 173 -9.20 -10.16 0.72
N LEU A 174 -8.40 -11.10 0.19
CA LEU A 174 -7.64 -12.03 1.00
C LEU A 174 -6.53 -11.34 1.83
N VAL A 175 -5.81 -10.39 1.23
CA VAL A 175 -4.80 -9.62 2.00
C VAL A 175 -5.48 -8.83 3.12
N ASN A 176 -6.59 -8.14 2.82
CA ASN A 176 -7.34 -7.41 3.83
C ASN A 176 -7.84 -8.32 4.97
N GLU A 177 -8.37 -9.51 4.65
CA GLU A 177 -8.82 -10.49 5.65
C GLU A 177 -7.68 -10.92 6.58
N ILE A 178 -6.49 -11.22 6.03
CA ILE A 178 -5.30 -11.56 6.82
C ILE A 178 -4.92 -10.40 7.75
N LEU A 179 -4.90 -9.16 7.24
CA LEU A 179 -4.56 -7.98 8.03
C LEU A 179 -5.59 -7.71 9.14
N GLN A 180 -6.90 -7.84 8.84
CA GLN A 180 -7.95 -7.67 9.84
C GLN A 180 -7.85 -8.72 10.96
N LYS A 181 -7.54 -9.96 10.60
CA LYS A 181 -7.31 -11.03 11.59
C LYS A 181 -6.13 -10.68 12.51
N LEU A 182 -5.01 -10.25 11.94
CA LEU A 182 -3.84 -9.83 12.72
C LEU A 182 -4.15 -8.63 13.64
N LEU A 183 -4.97 -7.68 13.19
CA LEU A 183 -5.36 -6.51 13.97
C LEU A 183 -6.33 -6.83 15.10
N THR A 184 -7.22 -7.82 14.91
CA THR A 184 -8.23 -8.20 15.91
C THR A 184 -7.65 -9.07 17.03
N GLU A 185 -6.60 -9.82 16.72
CA GLU A 185 -5.92 -10.71 17.65
C GLU A 185 -4.62 -10.10 18.24
N ALA A 186 -4.40 -8.79 18.03
CA ALA A 186 -3.24 -8.03 18.49
C ALA A 186 -3.37 -7.57 19.95
#